data_918030a80ae749e6f154b025b86a8426
#
_entry.id   918030a80ae749e6f154b025b86a8426
#
_cell.length_a   1.000
_cell.length_b   1.000
_cell.length_c   1.000
_cell.angle_alpha   90.00
_cell.angle_beta   90.00
_cell.angle_gamma   90.00
#
_symmetry.space_group_name_H-M   'P 1'
#
loop_
_entity.id
_entity.type
_entity.pdbx_description
1 polymer ?
#
loop_
_entity_poly.entity_id
_entity_poly.type
_entity_poly.pdbx_seq_one_letter_code
_entity_poly.pdbx_strand_id
1 'polypeptide(L)'
;ETVSALERSLSKPAFDTAIRGVYIAEKSAFNPDNIPGLIGTFRQYSSNTLNGFGLGTFTDFDYPWQDFMRMRRTKIERQYLEAYKLRSFHQAPYKHFNQKPFVLTTEELATIFRPVSGVAVQTPTFVRIPSKKAEPPANLPV
;
A
#
# COMPACT_ATOMS: atom_id res chain seq x y z
N GLU A 1 -29.20 -1.29 -0.62
CA GLU A 1 -27.84 -1.78 -1.03
C GLU A 1 -26.74 -1.21 -0.10
N THR A 2 -26.66 0.10 0.08
CA THR A 2 -25.68 0.75 1.00
C THR A 2 -25.85 0.33 2.45
N VAL A 3 -27.07 0.21 2.95
CA VAL A 3 -27.35 -0.23 4.33
C VAL A 3 -26.85 -1.67 4.56
N SER A 4 -27.13 -2.57 3.64
CA SER A 4 -26.68 -3.96 3.72
C SER A 4 -25.14 -4.08 3.66
N ALA A 5 -24.48 -3.23 2.86
CA ALA A 5 -23.03 -3.17 2.81
C ALA A 5 -22.42 -2.65 4.14
N LEU A 6 -23.05 -1.65 4.77
CA LEU A 6 -22.62 -1.14 6.08
C LEU A 6 -22.82 -2.18 7.19
N GLU A 7 -23.96 -2.87 7.22
CA GLU A 7 -24.21 -3.95 8.18
C GLU A 7 -23.16 -5.06 8.05
N ARG A 8 -22.83 -5.44 6.80
CA ARG A 8 -21.78 -6.41 6.52
C ARG A 8 -20.39 -5.93 7.00
N SER A 9 -20.08 -4.65 6.83
CA SER A 9 -18.81 -4.08 7.30
C SER A 9 -18.74 -4.07 8.82
N LEU A 10 -19.84 -3.69 9.50
CA LEU A 10 -19.91 -3.66 10.97
C LEU A 10 -19.86 -5.03 11.62
N SER A 11 -20.25 -6.08 10.92
CA SER A 11 -20.19 -7.47 11.43
C SER A 11 -18.79 -8.06 11.44
N LYS A 12 -17.81 -7.39 10.83
CA LYS A 12 -16.43 -7.90 10.68
C LYS A 12 -15.44 -7.16 11.56
N PRO A 13 -14.37 -7.82 12.02
CA PRO A 13 -13.28 -7.16 12.72
C PRO A 13 -12.67 -6.05 11.86
N ALA A 14 -12.41 -4.92 12.50
CA ALA A 14 -11.82 -3.75 11.88
C ALA A 14 -10.46 -3.44 12.49
N PHE A 15 -9.55 -2.93 11.68
CA PHE A 15 -8.17 -2.65 12.06
C PHE A 15 -7.78 -1.22 11.68
N ASP A 16 -7.04 -0.58 12.56
CA ASP A 16 -6.37 0.67 12.25
C ASP A 16 -5.26 0.42 11.24
N THR A 17 -5.45 0.95 10.05
CA THR A 17 -4.59 0.68 8.90
C THR A 17 -3.94 1.97 8.43
N ALA A 18 -2.70 1.84 7.99
CA ALA A 18 -2.00 2.91 7.30
C ALA A 18 -1.12 2.32 6.21
N ILE A 19 -1.09 2.96 5.05
CA ILE A 19 -0.35 2.49 3.89
C ILE A 19 0.69 3.55 3.53
N ARG A 20 1.91 3.08 3.29
CA ARG A 20 3.03 3.91 2.84
C ARG A 20 3.53 3.42 1.50
N GLY A 21 3.50 4.28 0.50
CA GLY A 21 4.13 4.07 -0.78
C GLY A 21 5.49 4.79 -0.84
N VAL A 22 6.49 4.16 -1.42
CA VAL A 22 7.82 4.75 -1.63
C VAL A 22 8.23 4.52 -3.08
N TYR A 23 8.54 5.59 -3.79
CA TYR A 23 9.14 5.53 -5.11
C TYR A 23 10.64 5.83 -4.98
N ILE A 24 11.47 4.88 -5.35
CA ILE A 24 12.93 4.98 -5.31
C ILE A 24 13.46 4.82 -6.72
N ALA A 25 14.22 5.80 -7.17
CA ALA A 25 14.87 5.75 -8.47
C ALA A 25 16.25 6.40 -8.39
N GLU A 26 17.14 5.98 -9.28
CA GLU A 26 18.39 6.69 -9.50
C GLU A 26 18.10 8.08 -10.09
N LYS A 27 18.94 9.07 -9.76
CA LYS A 27 18.72 10.46 -10.18
C LYS A 27 18.57 10.62 -11.70
N SER A 28 19.27 9.80 -12.46
CA SER A 28 19.23 9.75 -13.93
C SER A 28 17.96 9.11 -14.48
N ALA A 29 17.36 8.21 -13.72
CA ALA A 29 16.18 7.41 -14.09
C ALA A 29 14.89 7.89 -13.42
N PHE A 30 14.95 8.97 -12.64
CA PHE A 30 13.77 9.49 -11.95
C PHE A 30 12.79 10.10 -12.95
N ASN A 31 11.58 9.54 -12.99
CA ASN A 31 10.48 10.07 -13.77
C ASN A 31 9.33 10.48 -12.83
N PRO A 32 8.97 11.77 -12.80
CA PRO A 32 7.88 12.27 -11.95
C PRO A 32 6.51 11.68 -12.33
N ASP A 33 6.31 11.24 -13.57
CA ASP A 33 5.05 10.65 -14.03
C ASP A 33 4.71 9.32 -13.34
N ASN A 34 5.69 8.67 -12.75
CA ASN A 34 5.47 7.43 -11.97
C ASN A 34 4.76 7.70 -10.63
N ILE A 35 4.81 8.93 -10.11
CA ILE A 35 4.19 9.29 -8.84
C ILE A 35 2.65 9.21 -8.94
N PRO A 36 2.00 9.86 -9.92
CA PRO A 36 0.57 9.69 -10.16
C PRO A 36 0.17 8.23 -10.41
N GLY A 37 1.04 7.46 -11.10
CA GLY A 37 0.82 6.04 -11.33
C GLY A 37 0.75 5.24 -10.03
N LEU A 38 1.69 5.48 -9.10
CA LEU A 38 1.69 4.85 -7.78
C LEU A 38 0.42 5.17 -6.97
N ILE A 39 -0.01 6.44 -7.01
CA ILE A 39 -1.23 6.88 -6.34
C ILE A 39 -2.46 6.25 -7.01
N GLY A 40 -2.48 6.20 -8.31
CA GLY A 40 -3.57 5.64 -9.12
C GLY A 40 -3.84 4.17 -8.84
N THR A 41 -2.82 3.39 -8.46
CA THR A 41 -2.99 1.98 -8.10
C THR A 41 -3.93 1.78 -6.91
N PHE A 42 -3.96 2.70 -5.96
CA PHE A 42 -4.87 2.63 -4.81
C PHE A 42 -6.27 3.15 -5.12
N ARG A 43 -6.41 4.05 -6.07
CA ARG A 43 -7.71 4.59 -6.47
C ARG A 43 -8.69 3.54 -7.00
N GLN A 44 -8.18 2.47 -7.62
CA GLN A 44 -9.02 1.37 -8.11
C GLN A 44 -9.79 0.63 -7.00
N TYR A 45 -9.32 0.73 -5.75
CA TYR A 45 -9.99 0.14 -4.59
C TYR A 45 -10.99 1.10 -3.92
N SER A 46 -11.15 2.29 -4.44
CA SER A 46 -12.07 3.29 -3.89
C SER A 46 -13.48 3.10 -4.44
N SER A 47 -14.46 3.16 -3.56
CA SER A 47 -15.88 3.18 -3.92
C SER A 47 -16.42 4.61 -3.84
N ASN A 48 -17.28 4.98 -4.77
CA ASN A 48 -17.91 6.31 -4.75
C ASN A 48 -18.93 6.48 -3.62
N THR A 49 -19.42 5.37 -3.07
CA THR A 49 -20.54 5.36 -2.10
C THR A 49 -20.14 4.86 -0.71
N LEU A 50 -18.98 4.21 -0.57
CA LEU A 50 -18.55 3.61 0.68
C LEU A 50 -17.24 4.21 1.16
N ASN A 51 -16.14 3.51 0.94
CA ASN A 51 -14.81 3.88 1.43
C ASN A 51 -13.84 4.15 0.29
N GLY A 52 -12.84 4.98 0.51
CA GLY A 52 -11.86 5.31 -0.52
C GLY A 52 -10.53 5.76 0.05
N PHE A 53 -9.49 5.65 -0.78
CA PHE A 53 -8.15 6.09 -0.41
C PHE A 53 -7.94 7.56 -0.74
N GLY A 54 -7.52 8.31 0.28
CA GLY A 54 -7.04 9.67 0.15
C GLY A 54 -5.51 9.73 0.28
N LEU A 55 -4.93 10.76 -0.30
CA LEU A 55 -3.51 11.07 -0.10
C LEU A 55 -3.29 11.60 1.31
N GLY A 56 -2.33 10.99 1.94
CA GLY A 56 -1.82 11.43 3.20
C GLY A 56 -0.72 12.48 3.11
N THR A 57 0.33 12.35 3.91
CA THR A 57 1.53 13.18 3.86
C THR A 57 2.45 12.70 2.75
N PHE A 58 3.05 13.64 2.03
CA PHE A 58 4.09 13.38 1.04
C PHE A 58 5.30 14.28 1.30
N THR A 59 6.40 13.99 0.63
CA THR A 59 7.69 14.63 0.89
C THR A 59 7.91 15.92 0.13
N ASP A 60 6.91 16.38 -0.60
CA ASP A 60 7.00 17.62 -1.37
C ASP A 60 6.45 18.82 -0.60
N PHE A 61 6.87 20.00 -0.99
CA PHE A 61 6.42 21.28 -0.43
C PHE A 61 5.75 22.09 -1.54
N ASP A 62 4.61 22.69 -1.22
CA ASP A 62 3.79 23.43 -2.18
C ASP A 62 4.47 24.73 -2.65
N TYR A 63 5.34 25.30 -1.80
CA TYR A 63 5.97 26.59 -2.08
C TYR A 63 7.49 26.56 -1.90
N PRO A 64 8.25 27.22 -2.80
CA PRO A 64 9.72 27.24 -2.77
C PRO A 64 10.34 27.80 -1.49
N TRP A 65 9.67 28.74 -0.82
CA TRP A 65 10.15 29.34 0.41
C TRP A 65 10.01 28.46 1.65
N GLN A 66 9.23 27.37 1.57
CA GLN A 66 9.08 26.42 2.68
C GLN A 66 10.30 25.52 2.84
N ASP A 67 11.07 25.35 1.77
CA ASP A 67 12.26 24.49 1.79
C ASP A 67 13.46 25.17 1.11
N PHE A 68 14.15 26.02 1.87
CA PHE A 68 15.35 26.67 1.39
C PHE A 68 16.46 25.64 1.13
N MET A 69 17.03 25.64 -0.08
CA MET A 69 18.08 24.72 -0.55
C MET A 69 17.72 23.23 -0.50
N ARG A 70 16.45 22.86 -0.45
CA ARG A 70 15.96 21.47 -0.37
C ARG A 70 16.47 20.67 0.85
N MET A 71 16.92 21.35 1.89
CA MET A 71 17.45 20.67 3.09
C MET A 71 16.36 19.96 3.88
N ARG A 72 15.19 20.57 4.02
CA ARG A 72 14.05 19.97 4.74
C ARG A 72 13.51 18.75 3.99
N ARG A 73 13.36 18.87 2.68
CA ARG A 73 12.93 17.76 1.81
C ARG A 73 13.89 16.57 1.94
N THR A 74 15.19 16.79 1.78
CA THR A 74 16.19 15.73 1.88
C THR A 74 16.18 15.05 3.26
N LYS A 75 15.99 15.83 4.33
CA LYS A 75 15.87 15.27 5.69
C LYS A 75 14.65 14.39 5.81
N ILE A 76 13.50 14.84 5.33
CA ILE A 76 12.23 14.09 5.38
C ILE A 76 12.33 12.82 4.54
N GLU A 77 12.86 12.91 3.32
CA GLU A 77 13.06 11.75 2.44
C GLU A 77 13.92 10.67 3.10
N ARG A 78 15.01 11.05 3.76
CA ARG A 78 15.84 10.10 4.52
C ARG A 78 15.08 9.46 5.69
N GLN A 79 14.35 10.26 6.46
CA GLN A 79 13.54 9.77 7.57
C GLN A 79 12.45 8.80 7.11
N TYR A 80 11.78 9.09 5.99
CA TYR A 80 10.79 8.18 5.41
C TYR A 80 11.42 6.87 4.94
N LEU A 81 12.60 6.93 4.32
CA LEU A 81 13.32 5.75 3.88
C LEU A 81 13.77 4.88 5.07
N GLU A 82 14.28 5.49 6.13
CA GLU A 82 14.64 4.78 7.36
C GLU A 82 13.42 4.15 8.03
N ALA A 83 12.33 4.91 8.17
CA ALA A 83 11.07 4.38 8.69
C ALA A 83 10.53 3.22 7.86
N TYR A 84 10.70 3.28 6.54
CA TYR A 84 10.33 2.18 5.65
C TYR A 84 11.19 0.94 5.88
N LYS A 85 12.52 1.09 5.98
CA LYS A 85 13.46 -0.02 6.26
C LYS A 85 13.18 -0.68 7.60
N LEU A 86 12.88 0.12 8.63
CA LEU A 86 12.55 -0.35 9.97
C LEU A 86 11.12 -0.87 10.10
N ARG A 87 10.31 -0.76 9.04
CA ARG A 87 8.86 -1.04 9.07
C ARG A 87 8.13 -0.30 10.20
N SER A 88 8.67 0.85 10.60
CA SER A 88 8.10 1.69 11.65
C SER A 88 7.01 2.57 11.06
N PHE A 89 5.80 2.50 11.62
CA PHE A 89 4.69 3.34 11.21
C PHE A 89 4.01 4.01 12.41
N HIS A 90 3.55 3.25 13.38
CA HIS A 90 2.82 3.74 14.54
C HIS A 90 3.70 3.96 15.78
N GLN A 91 4.97 3.56 15.72
CA GLN A 91 5.90 3.57 16.85
C GLN A 91 6.99 4.65 16.71
N ALA A 92 7.58 5.01 17.86
CA ALA A 92 8.80 5.81 17.86
C ALA A 92 9.91 5.08 17.06
N PRO A 93 10.85 5.80 16.45
CA PRO A 93 11.11 7.24 16.57
C PRO A 93 10.31 8.13 15.60
N TYR A 94 9.54 7.57 14.68
CA TYR A 94 8.95 8.31 13.55
C TYR A 94 7.46 8.61 13.72
N LYS A 95 7.02 8.86 14.96
CA LYS A 95 5.62 9.23 15.27
C LYS A 95 5.09 10.47 14.51
N HIS A 96 5.97 11.37 14.14
CA HIS A 96 5.59 12.62 13.46
C HIS A 96 5.13 12.42 12.01
N PHE A 97 5.31 11.23 11.46
CA PHE A 97 4.72 10.85 10.18
C PHE A 97 3.30 10.27 10.34
N ASN A 98 2.83 10.17 11.57
CA ASN A 98 1.54 9.58 11.84
C ASN A 98 0.44 10.52 11.40
N GLN A 99 -0.11 10.24 10.26
CA GLN A 99 -1.49 10.61 10.00
C GLN A 99 -2.40 9.71 10.83
N LYS A 100 -3.60 10.22 11.09
CA LYS A 100 -4.61 9.39 11.73
C LYS A 100 -4.79 8.13 10.89
N PRO A 101 -4.67 6.94 11.48
CA PRO A 101 -4.94 5.71 10.77
C PRO A 101 -6.40 5.73 10.30
N PHE A 102 -6.66 5.08 9.20
CA PHE A 102 -8.01 4.82 8.74
C PHE A 102 -8.39 3.38 9.07
N VAL A 103 -9.67 3.17 9.23
CA VAL A 103 -10.19 1.86 9.65
C VAL A 103 -10.55 1.06 8.42
N LEU A 104 -10.00 -0.15 8.30
CA LEU A 104 -10.39 -1.13 7.29
C LEU A 104 -10.85 -2.42 7.94
N THR A 105 -11.90 -2.98 7.36
CA THR A 105 -12.38 -4.31 7.75
C THR A 105 -11.48 -5.42 7.19
N THR A 106 -11.56 -6.61 7.74
CA THR A 106 -10.82 -7.78 7.24
C THR A 106 -11.08 -8.06 5.77
N GLU A 107 -12.28 -7.80 5.28
CA GLU A 107 -12.64 -8.01 3.88
C GLU A 107 -11.97 -6.98 2.96
N GLU A 108 -11.97 -5.72 3.35
CA GLU A 108 -11.29 -4.65 2.62
C GLU A 108 -9.78 -4.87 2.59
N LEU A 109 -9.18 -5.28 3.72
CA LEU A 109 -7.77 -5.64 3.78
C LEU A 109 -7.44 -6.83 2.87
N ALA A 110 -8.28 -7.84 2.86
CA ALA A 110 -8.10 -9.02 2.01
C ALA A 110 -8.14 -8.66 0.53
N THR A 111 -8.94 -7.69 0.11
CA THR A 111 -8.98 -7.24 -1.29
C THR A 111 -7.69 -6.57 -1.72
N ILE A 112 -7.05 -5.81 -0.82
CA ILE A 112 -5.78 -5.12 -1.10
C ILE A 112 -4.61 -6.12 -1.12
N PHE A 113 -4.56 -7.04 -0.15
CA PHE A 113 -3.48 -8.02 -0.02
C PHE A 113 -3.64 -9.25 -0.90
N ARG A 114 -4.81 -9.46 -1.46
CA ARG A 114 -5.05 -10.62 -2.31
C ARG A 114 -4.28 -10.44 -3.61
N PRO A 115 -3.27 -11.28 -3.89
CA PRO A 115 -2.65 -11.27 -5.19
C PRO A 115 -3.75 -11.59 -6.20
N VAL A 116 -3.89 -10.73 -7.18
CA VAL A 116 -4.93 -10.86 -8.21
C VAL A 116 -4.86 -12.28 -8.76
N SER A 117 -5.95 -13.02 -8.61
CA SER A 117 -6.02 -14.40 -9.10
C SER A 117 -5.61 -14.42 -10.59
N GLY A 118 -4.75 -15.37 -10.97
CA GLY A 118 -4.27 -15.49 -12.33
C GLY A 118 -5.37 -15.73 -13.38
N VAL A 119 -6.63 -15.85 -12.94
CA VAL A 119 -7.83 -15.85 -13.80
C VAL A 119 -8.25 -14.44 -14.18
N ALA A 120 -7.98 -13.44 -13.33
CA ALA A 120 -8.37 -12.05 -13.55
C ALA A 120 -7.28 -11.22 -14.27
N VAL A 121 -6.02 -11.64 -14.22
CA VAL A 121 -4.91 -10.99 -14.93
C VAL A 121 -4.33 -11.94 -15.95
N GLN A 122 -4.88 -11.88 -17.15
CA GLN A 122 -4.24 -12.44 -18.32
C GLN A 122 -3.25 -11.42 -18.89
N THR A 123 -2.08 -11.33 -18.28
CA THR A 123 -0.99 -10.58 -18.89
C THR A 123 -0.13 -11.55 -19.70
N PRO A 124 0.27 -11.21 -20.93
CA PRO A 124 1.07 -12.09 -21.78
C PRO A 124 2.45 -12.44 -21.20
N THR A 125 2.86 -11.75 -20.16
CA THR A 125 4.14 -11.95 -19.45
C THR A 125 4.03 -12.88 -18.23
N PHE A 126 2.83 -13.28 -17.81
CA PHE A 126 2.64 -14.14 -16.65
C PHE A 126 2.35 -15.56 -17.08
N VAL A 127 3.38 -16.36 -17.26
CA VAL A 127 3.25 -17.81 -17.51
C VAL A 127 3.05 -18.51 -16.17
N ARG A 128 1.85 -18.98 -15.91
CA ARG A 128 1.55 -19.78 -14.73
C ARG A 128 2.20 -21.14 -14.89
N ILE A 129 3.19 -21.44 -14.06
CA ILE A 129 3.76 -22.79 -13.96
C ILE A 129 2.70 -23.66 -13.30
N PRO A 130 2.16 -24.69 -13.99
CA PRO A 130 1.19 -25.60 -13.39
C PRO A 130 1.87 -26.36 -12.25
N SER A 131 1.43 -26.13 -11.03
CA SER A 131 1.88 -26.96 -9.91
C SER A 131 1.29 -28.36 -10.07
N LYS A 132 2.12 -29.35 -10.36
CA LYS A 132 1.73 -30.76 -10.22
C LYS A 132 1.58 -31.04 -8.73
N LYS A 133 0.42 -31.57 -8.32
CA LYS A 133 0.31 -32.24 -7.02
C LYS A 133 1.28 -33.41 -7.07
N ALA A 134 2.41 -33.29 -6.37
CA ALA A 134 3.27 -34.43 -6.14
C ALA A 134 2.55 -35.35 -5.11
N GLU A 135 2.44 -36.61 -5.42
CA GLU A 135 2.06 -37.58 -4.40
C GLU A 135 3.09 -37.54 -3.27
N PRO A 136 2.64 -37.62 -2.01
CA PRO A 136 3.57 -37.67 -0.89
C PRO A 136 4.52 -38.86 -1.09
N PRO A 137 5.82 -38.72 -0.80
CA PRO A 137 6.75 -39.81 -0.93
C PRO A 137 6.28 -41.01 -0.08
N ALA A 138 6.30 -42.20 -0.67
CA ALA A 138 5.80 -43.45 -0.06
C ALA A 138 6.51 -43.85 1.24
N ASN A 139 7.53 -43.12 1.66
CA ASN A 139 8.37 -43.42 2.82
C ASN A 139 8.11 -42.49 4.03
N LEU A 140 6.96 -41.84 4.10
CA LEU A 140 6.58 -41.15 5.33
C LEU A 140 6.20 -42.17 6.39
N PRO A 141 6.90 -42.21 7.54
CA PRO A 141 6.49 -43.06 8.66
C PRO A 141 5.12 -42.59 9.16
N VAL A 142 4.20 -43.52 9.27
CA VAL A 142 2.85 -43.33 9.83
C VAL A 142 2.95 -43.23 11.33
#